data_461c9d0f85ba263dbc96e291070f30a4
#
_entry.id   461c9d0f85ba263dbc96e291070f30a4
#
_cell.length_a   1.000
_cell.length_b   1.000
_cell.length_c   1.000
_cell.angle_alpha   90.00
_cell.angle_beta   90.00
_cell.angle_gamma   90.00
#
_symmetry.space_group_name_H-M   'P 1'
#
loop_
_entity.id
_entity.type
_entity.pdbx_description
1 polymer ?
#
loop_
_entity_poly.entity_id
_entity_poly.type
_entity_poly.pdbx_seq_one_letter_code
_entity_poly.pdbx_strand_id
1 'polypeptide(L)'
;MIYLKLFLSFLQIGLFSFGGGYAAMPLIQEQVVTQHGWLTMTEFTDLITISQMTPGPIAINAATFVGSKIAGVPGSVAATCGCILPSCIIVTLIAWFYLRYKKMKMFQSVLESLRPAVVALIASAGIAILHTAFWTDGIVQFAATKWSMVVIFGICLLLLRKTKLNPVVVMMLAGVMNVAVRNAAG
;
A
#
# COMPACT_ATOMS: atom_id res chain seq x y z
N MET A 1 -16.56 12.37 23.37
CA MET A 1 -15.55 13.11 22.56
C MET A 1 -14.48 12.21 21.90
N ILE A 2 -14.40 10.91 22.25
CA ILE A 2 -13.37 9.99 21.67
C ILE A 2 -13.56 9.76 20.16
N TYR A 3 -14.80 9.60 19.70
CA TYR A 3 -15.10 9.41 18.27
C TYR A 3 -14.63 10.56 17.39
N LEU A 4 -14.77 11.80 17.87
CA LEU A 4 -14.30 12.98 17.14
C LEU A 4 -12.78 13.02 17.07
N LYS A 5 -12.09 12.65 18.14
CA LYS A 5 -10.62 12.57 18.13
C LYS A 5 -10.14 11.49 17.17
N LEU A 6 -10.74 10.29 17.18
CA LEU A 6 -10.46 9.23 16.22
C LEU A 6 -10.69 9.71 14.78
N PHE A 7 -11.83 10.33 14.52
CA PHE A 7 -12.16 10.85 13.19
C PHE A 7 -11.15 11.88 12.71
N LEU A 8 -10.79 12.88 13.53
CA LEU A 8 -9.86 13.95 13.14
C LEU A 8 -8.42 13.44 12.95
N SER A 9 -7.95 12.55 13.83
CA SER A 9 -6.61 11.95 13.68
C SER A 9 -6.49 11.13 12.41
N PHE A 10 -7.49 10.29 12.11
CA PHE A 10 -7.51 9.51 10.88
C PHE A 10 -7.83 10.34 9.64
N LEU A 11 -8.51 11.47 9.78
CA LEU A 11 -8.67 12.44 8.70
C LEU A 11 -7.32 13.07 8.32
N GLN A 12 -6.48 13.41 9.29
CA GLN A 12 -5.13 13.89 9.02
C GLN A 12 -4.28 12.79 8.34
N ILE A 13 -4.34 11.55 8.85
CA ILE A 13 -3.64 10.43 8.22
C ILE A 13 -4.11 10.25 6.77
N GLY A 14 -5.42 10.23 6.51
CA GLY A 14 -5.98 10.09 5.17
C GLY A 14 -5.63 11.25 4.22
N LEU A 15 -5.47 12.46 4.75
CA LEU A 15 -5.10 13.64 3.95
C LEU A 15 -3.61 13.64 3.57
N PHE A 16 -2.72 13.22 4.47
CA PHE A 16 -1.27 13.31 4.29
C PHE A 16 -0.60 11.97 3.94
N SER A 17 -1.35 10.88 3.85
CA SER A 17 -0.85 9.56 3.48
C SER A 17 -0.64 9.44 1.97
N PHE A 18 0.36 10.13 1.44
CA PHE A 18 0.74 10.04 0.03
C PHE A 18 1.79 8.95 -0.18
N GLY A 19 1.68 8.18 -1.27
CA GLY A 19 2.75 7.28 -1.70
C GLY A 19 2.59 5.79 -1.34
N GLY A 20 1.48 5.39 -0.72
CA GLY A 20 1.17 3.98 -0.45
C GLY A 20 1.34 3.53 1.00
N GLY A 21 1.08 2.24 1.27
CA GLY A 21 0.88 1.71 2.61
C GLY A 21 1.99 2.01 3.63
N TYR A 22 3.25 1.79 3.25
CA TYR A 22 4.38 2.02 4.16
C TYR A 22 4.68 3.51 4.42
N ALA A 23 4.39 4.39 3.47
CA ALA A 23 4.59 5.82 3.65
C ALA A 23 3.66 6.43 4.71
N ALA A 24 2.51 5.81 4.96
CA ALA A 24 1.59 6.22 6.01
C ALA A 24 2.03 5.81 7.43
N MET A 25 2.91 4.82 7.57
CA MET A 25 3.25 4.25 8.88
C MET A 25 3.82 5.27 9.88
N PRO A 26 4.80 6.13 9.52
CA PRO A 26 5.31 7.13 10.45
C PRO A 26 4.21 8.07 10.95
N LEU A 27 3.29 8.44 10.06
CA LEU A 27 2.19 9.33 10.40
C LEU A 27 1.16 8.64 11.33
N ILE A 28 0.87 7.36 11.08
CA ILE A 28 0.00 6.56 11.95
C ILE A 28 0.65 6.39 13.33
N GLN A 29 1.95 6.06 13.37
CA GLN A 29 2.69 5.92 14.62
C GLN A 29 2.67 7.22 15.43
N GLU A 30 2.94 8.34 14.79
CA GLU A 30 2.93 9.65 15.44
C GLU A 30 1.56 9.95 16.06
N GLN A 31 0.47 9.76 15.32
CA GLN A 31 -0.87 10.02 15.80
C GLN A 31 -1.32 9.07 16.91
N VAL A 32 -1.07 7.76 16.72
CA VAL A 32 -1.68 6.72 17.55
C VAL A 32 -0.85 6.40 18.79
N VAL A 33 0.50 6.45 18.68
CA VAL A 33 1.41 6.14 19.79
C VAL A 33 1.85 7.41 20.50
N THR A 34 2.44 8.38 19.73
CA THR A 34 3.11 9.54 20.33
C THR A 34 2.11 10.58 20.84
N GLN A 35 1.16 11.02 20.00
CA GLN A 35 0.26 12.12 20.35
C GLN A 35 -0.90 11.70 21.25
N HIS A 36 -1.50 10.57 20.97
CA HIS A 36 -2.71 10.14 21.68
C HIS A 36 -2.49 9.00 22.68
N GLY A 37 -1.37 8.27 22.58
CA GLY A 37 -1.10 7.13 23.45
C GLY A 37 -2.16 6.02 23.38
N TRP A 38 -2.83 5.87 22.25
CA TRP A 38 -3.88 4.86 22.08
C TRP A 38 -3.34 3.45 21.98
N LEU A 39 -2.12 3.31 21.45
CA LEU A 39 -1.39 2.05 21.39
C LEU A 39 0.01 2.22 22.00
N THR A 40 0.51 1.14 22.58
CA THR A 40 1.92 0.99 22.89
C THR A 40 2.70 0.68 21.61
N MET A 41 4.04 0.80 21.65
CA MET A 41 4.88 0.47 20.48
C MET A 41 4.77 -1.00 20.08
N THR A 42 4.62 -1.90 21.04
CA THR A 42 4.42 -3.33 20.79
C THR A 42 3.11 -3.56 20.04
N GLU A 43 2.01 -2.98 20.52
CA GLU A 43 0.70 -3.10 19.87
C GLU A 43 0.67 -2.45 18.48
N PHE A 44 1.47 -1.40 18.27
CA PHE A 44 1.64 -0.80 16.95
C PHE A 44 2.35 -1.77 15.98
N THR A 45 3.32 -2.52 16.46
CA THR A 45 3.99 -3.57 15.66
C THR A 45 3.03 -4.68 15.29
N ASP A 46 2.19 -5.12 16.23
CA ASP A 46 1.13 -6.10 15.98
C ASP A 46 0.11 -5.59 14.96
N LEU A 47 -0.31 -4.33 15.09
CA LEU A 47 -1.19 -3.66 14.10
C LEU A 47 -0.59 -3.67 12.69
N ILE A 48 0.70 -3.38 12.54
CA ILE A 48 1.38 -3.43 11.25
C ILE A 48 1.30 -4.85 10.68
N THR A 49 1.64 -5.85 11.48
CA THR A 49 1.63 -7.25 11.07
C THR A 49 0.23 -7.69 10.61
N ILE A 50 -0.80 -7.40 11.41
CA ILE A 50 -2.19 -7.71 11.08
C ILE A 50 -2.63 -6.97 9.81
N SER A 51 -2.26 -5.68 9.68
CA SER A 51 -2.62 -4.88 8.51
C SER A 51 -1.99 -5.39 7.21
N GLN A 52 -0.82 -6.04 7.29
CA GLN A 52 -0.16 -6.66 6.13
C GLN A 52 -0.80 -8.01 5.75
N MET A 53 -1.34 -8.73 6.72
CA MET A 53 -2.05 -9.99 6.47
C MET A 53 -3.48 -9.77 5.98
N THR A 54 -4.05 -8.59 6.23
CA THR A 54 -5.41 -8.23 5.84
C THR A 54 -5.41 -7.59 4.46
N PRO A 55 -6.21 -8.07 3.49
CA PRO A 55 -6.28 -7.45 2.17
C PRO A 55 -6.88 -6.05 2.26
N GLY A 56 -6.15 -5.05 1.74
CA GLY A 56 -6.60 -3.65 1.72
C GLY A 56 -5.48 -2.65 2.04
N PRO A 57 -5.78 -1.34 1.95
CA PRO A 57 -4.83 -0.29 2.31
C PRO A 57 -4.49 -0.33 3.80
N ILE A 58 -3.19 -0.31 4.13
CA ILE A 58 -2.69 -0.37 5.52
C ILE A 58 -3.34 0.72 6.39
N ALA A 59 -3.49 1.94 5.87
CA ALA A 59 -4.09 3.05 6.62
C ALA A 59 -5.55 2.78 7.01
N ILE A 60 -6.33 2.12 6.15
CA ILE A 60 -7.74 1.76 6.43
C ILE A 60 -7.78 0.61 7.44
N ASN A 61 -6.93 -0.41 7.27
CA ASN A 61 -6.85 -1.52 8.22
C ASN A 61 -6.42 -1.02 9.61
N ALA A 62 -5.45 -0.10 9.68
CA ALA A 62 -5.04 0.56 10.90
C ALA A 62 -6.17 1.39 11.54
N ALA A 63 -6.91 2.17 10.75
CA ALA A 63 -8.05 2.95 11.23
C ALA A 63 -9.12 2.05 11.87
N THR A 64 -9.45 0.96 11.20
CA THR A 64 -10.44 -0.01 11.69
C THR A 64 -9.97 -0.68 12.98
N PHE A 65 -8.71 -1.12 13.03
CA PHE A 65 -8.13 -1.77 14.21
C PHE A 65 -8.08 -0.83 15.41
N VAL A 66 -7.50 0.36 15.26
CA VAL A 66 -7.39 1.36 16.34
C VAL A 66 -8.78 1.79 16.81
N GLY A 67 -9.68 2.09 15.89
CA GLY A 67 -11.06 2.47 16.19
C GLY A 67 -11.79 1.39 16.97
N SER A 68 -11.65 0.11 16.58
CA SER A 68 -12.23 -1.04 17.26
C SER A 68 -11.70 -1.19 18.67
N LYS A 69 -10.39 -1.06 18.83
CA LYS A 69 -9.74 -1.21 20.13
C LYS A 69 -10.13 -0.11 21.13
N ILE A 70 -10.25 1.13 20.67
CA ILE A 70 -10.48 2.29 21.55
C ILE A 70 -11.95 2.51 21.88
N ALA A 71 -12.85 2.29 20.91
CA ALA A 71 -14.25 2.63 21.06
C ALA A 71 -15.21 1.62 20.37
N GLY A 72 -14.76 0.39 20.17
CA GLY A 72 -15.54 -0.68 19.56
C GLY A 72 -15.96 -0.39 18.12
N VAL A 73 -17.05 -1.00 17.68
CA VAL A 73 -17.57 -0.87 16.31
C VAL A 73 -17.82 0.59 15.89
N PRO A 74 -18.46 1.46 16.71
CA PRO A 74 -18.65 2.86 16.32
C PRO A 74 -17.33 3.63 16.19
N GLY A 75 -16.30 3.25 16.98
CA GLY A 75 -14.95 3.80 16.86
C GLY A 75 -14.29 3.43 15.53
N SER A 76 -14.44 2.17 15.10
CA SER A 76 -13.96 1.71 13.79
C SER A 76 -14.60 2.49 12.65
N VAL A 77 -15.91 2.69 12.68
CA VAL A 77 -16.63 3.45 11.68
C VAL A 77 -16.14 4.90 11.63
N ALA A 78 -16.01 5.55 12.80
CA ALA A 78 -15.55 6.94 12.88
C ALA A 78 -14.12 7.11 12.33
N ALA A 79 -13.19 6.24 12.74
CA ALA A 79 -11.80 6.29 12.28
C ALA A 79 -11.68 6.00 10.78
N THR A 80 -12.38 4.99 10.28
CA THR A 80 -12.36 4.60 8.86
C THR A 80 -12.99 5.68 7.99
N CYS A 81 -14.13 6.25 8.39
CA CYS A 81 -14.74 7.38 7.69
C CYS A 81 -13.80 8.59 7.65
N GLY A 82 -13.12 8.90 8.75
CA GLY A 82 -12.12 9.96 8.80
C GLY A 82 -11.00 9.73 7.78
N CYS A 83 -10.46 8.51 7.72
CA CYS A 83 -9.39 8.15 6.79
C CYS A 83 -9.79 8.25 5.31
N ILE A 84 -11.01 7.85 4.96
CA ILE A 84 -11.49 7.80 3.57
C ILE A 84 -12.00 9.14 3.07
N LEU A 85 -12.60 9.95 3.93
CA LEU A 85 -13.31 11.18 3.56
C LEU A 85 -12.47 12.17 2.74
N PRO A 86 -11.20 12.49 3.09
CA PRO A 86 -10.38 13.39 2.30
C PRO A 86 -10.18 12.89 0.87
N SER A 87 -9.88 11.60 0.72
CA SER A 87 -9.68 10.96 -0.58
C SER A 87 -10.96 11.01 -1.43
N CYS A 88 -12.11 10.74 -0.83
CA CYS A 88 -13.41 10.84 -1.52
C CYS A 88 -13.68 12.26 -2.02
N ILE A 89 -13.43 13.28 -1.19
CA ILE A 89 -13.63 14.68 -1.57
C ILE A 89 -12.69 15.05 -2.71
N ILE A 90 -11.39 14.77 -2.57
CA ILE A 90 -10.38 15.14 -3.57
C ILE A 90 -10.67 14.45 -4.90
N VAL A 91 -10.93 13.15 -4.90
CA VAL A 91 -11.20 12.38 -6.14
C VAL A 91 -12.48 12.86 -6.80
N THR A 92 -13.54 13.13 -6.02
CA THR A 92 -14.80 13.65 -6.57
C THR A 92 -14.62 15.03 -7.19
N LEU A 93 -13.88 15.94 -6.55
CA LEU A 93 -13.56 17.25 -7.09
C LEU A 93 -12.74 17.13 -8.39
N ILE A 94 -11.70 16.29 -8.39
CA ILE A 94 -10.88 16.07 -9.60
C ILE A 94 -11.73 15.47 -10.71
N ALA A 95 -12.59 14.49 -10.42
CA ALA A 95 -13.49 13.90 -11.40
C ALA A 95 -14.46 14.93 -11.99
N TRP A 96 -15.03 15.80 -11.16
CA TRP A 96 -15.89 16.87 -11.60
C TRP A 96 -15.16 17.85 -12.52
N PHE A 97 -13.95 18.31 -12.13
CA PHE A 97 -13.09 19.15 -12.96
C PHE A 97 -12.74 18.46 -14.28
N TYR A 98 -12.37 17.15 -14.22
CA TYR A 98 -12.05 16.37 -15.42
C TYR A 98 -13.23 16.34 -16.39
N LEU A 99 -14.43 16.00 -15.93
CA LEU A 99 -15.62 15.94 -16.78
C LEU A 99 -15.98 17.27 -17.40
N ARG A 100 -15.75 18.37 -16.65
CA ARG A 100 -16.06 19.73 -17.11
C ARG A 100 -15.06 20.23 -18.15
N TYR A 101 -13.77 19.93 -17.96
CA TYR A 101 -12.68 20.54 -18.74
C TYR A 101 -11.91 19.58 -19.64
N LYS A 102 -12.30 18.31 -19.74
CA LYS A 102 -11.61 17.28 -20.55
C LYS A 102 -11.42 17.63 -22.03
N LYS A 103 -12.23 18.54 -22.59
CA LYS A 103 -12.15 18.99 -23.97
C LYS A 103 -11.13 20.13 -24.18
N MET A 104 -10.62 20.75 -23.12
CA MET A 104 -9.66 21.85 -23.22
C MET A 104 -8.26 21.27 -23.51
N LYS A 105 -7.60 21.80 -24.56
CA LYS A 105 -6.25 21.38 -24.97
C LYS A 105 -5.22 21.50 -23.84
N MET A 106 -5.27 22.60 -23.07
CA MET A 106 -4.39 22.83 -21.95
C MET A 106 -4.51 21.73 -20.87
N PHE A 107 -5.72 21.30 -20.57
CA PHE A 107 -5.97 20.24 -19.61
C PHE A 107 -5.47 18.87 -20.09
N GLN A 108 -5.65 18.58 -21.38
CA GLN A 108 -5.10 17.36 -22.00
C GLN A 108 -3.56 17.36 -21.96
N SER A 109 -2.92 18.48 -22.26
CA SER A 109 -1.45 18.60 -22.18
C SER A 109 -0.92 18.34 -20.76
N VAL A 110 -1.60 18.83 -19.73
CA VAL A 110 -1.24 18.56 -18.34
C VAL A 110 -1.37 17.07 -18.02
N LEU A 111 -2.46 16.42 -18.44
CA LEU A 111 -2.64 14.99 -18.21
C LEU A 111 -1.61 14.13 -18.97
N GLU A 112 -1.26 14.54 -20.19
CA GLU A 112 -0.22 13.87 -20.98
C GLU A 112 1.16 14.00 -20.34
N SER A 113 1.49 15.16 -19.78
CA SER A 113 2.77 15.37 -19.07
C SER A 113 2.86 14.60 -17.73
N LEU A 114 1.72 14.22 -17.12
CA LEU A 114 1.70 13.40 -15.92
C LEU A 114 1.93 11.89 -16.19
N ARG A 115 1.67 11.42 -17.41
CA ARG A 115 1.83 9.99 -17.75
C ARG A 115 3.25 9.46 -17.51
N PRO A 116 4.32 10.14 -17.93
CA PRO A 116 5.68 9.67 -17.64
C PRO A 116 5.99 9.61 -16.15
N ALA A 117 5.47 10.55 -15.36
CA ALA A 117 5.65 10.54 -13.91
C ALA A 117 4.99 9.33 -13.24
N VAL A 118 3.77 8.97 -13.66
CA VAL A 118 3.08 7.76 -13.18
C VAL A 118 3.87 6.49 -13.55
N VAL A 119 4.37 6.41 -14.78
CA VAL A 119 5.21 5.28 -15.22
C VAL A 119 6.48 5.18 -14.38
N ALA A 120 7.14 6.31 -14.10
CA ALA A 120 8.35 6.35 -13.27
C ALA A 120 8.06 5.91 -11.82
N LEU A 121 6.92 6.32 -11.24
CA LEU A 121 6.51 5.90 -9.91
C LEU A 121 6.23 4.39 -9.83
N ILE A 122 5.54 3.83 -10.84
CA ILE A 122 5.28 2.38 -10.93
C ILE A 122 6.61 1.62 -11.08
N ALA A 123 7.52 2.09 -11.93
CA ALA A 123 8.83 1.48 -12.11
C ALA A 123 9.67 1.53 -10.83
N SER A 124 9.68 2.67 -10.14
CA SER A 124 10.36 2.83 -8.84
C SER A 124 9.82 1.87 -7.79
N ALA A 125 8.50 1.77 -7.67
CA ALA A 125 7.85 0.81 -6.78
C ALA A 125 8.21 -0.65 -7.13
N GLY A 126 8.21 -0.98 -8.42
CA GLY A 126 8.62 -2.30 -8.91
C GLY A 126 10.07 -2.64 -8.53
N ILE A 127 10.99 -1.70 -8.72
CA ILE A 127 12.40 -1.86 -8.33
C ILE A 127 12.53 -2.05 -6.81
N ALA A 128 11.80 -1.29 -6.00
CA ALA A 128 11.82 -1.42 -4.55
C ALA A 128 11.34 -2.81 -4.09
N ILE A 129 10.29 -3.34 -4.71
CA ILE A 129 9.78 -4.70 -4.43
C ILE A 129 10.81 -5.75 -4.85
N LEU A 130 11.43 -5.62 -6.03
CA LEU A 130 12.47 -6.53 -6.48
C LEU A 130 13.69 -6.52 -5.56
N HIS A 131 14.08 -5.33 -5.10
CA HIS A 131 15.17 -5.18 -4.16
C HIS A 131 14.90 -5.96 -2.86
N THR A 132 13.73 -5.80 -2.27
CA THR A 132 13.32 -6.51 -1.05
C THR A 132 13.18 -8.03 -1.27
N ALA A 133 12.75 -8.46 -2.46
CA ALA A 133 12.58 -9.87 -2.79
C ALA A 133 13.92 -10.59 -3.00
N PHE A 134 14.91 -9.92 -3.57
CA PHE A 134 16.20 -10.53 -3.92
C PHE A 134 17.24 -10.42 -2.80
N TRP A 135 17.21 -9.35 -1.99
CA TRP A 135 18.16 -9.08 -0.89
C TRP A 135 17.41 -8.84 0.43
N THR A 136 17.68 -9.70 1.41
CA THR A 136 17.00 -9.63 2.72
C THR A 136 17.52 -8.49 3.59
N ASP A 137 18.81 -8.14 3.45
CA ASP A 137 19.50 -7.18 4.33
C ASP A 137 19.66 -5.78 3.74
N GLY A 138 18.95 -5.47 2.65
CA GLY A 138 19.00 -4.15 2.02
C GLY A 138 20.31 -3.76 1.35
N ILE A 139 21.32 -4.65 1.34
CA ILE A 139 22.60 -4.44 0.69
C ILE A 139 22.69 -5.33 -0.54
N VAL A 140 22.96 -4.73 -1.70
CA VAL A 140 23.12 -5.47 -2.97
C VAL A 140 24.42 -6.25 -2.93
N GLN A 141 24.36 -7.54 -2.62
CA GLN A 141 25.48 -8.46 -2.66
C GLN A 141 25.18 -9.64 -3.56
N PHE A 142 26.00 -9.87 -4.58
CA PHE A 142 25.81 -10.99 -5.52
C PHE A 142 25.84 -12.36 -4.82
N ALA A 143 26.66 -12.49 -3.76
CA ALA A 143 26.76 -13.72 -2.99
C ALA A 143 25.51 -14.03 -2.13
N ALA A 144 24.76 -12.98 -1.71
CA ALA A 144 23.55 -13.12 -0.90
C ALA A 144 22.25 -13.06 -1.72
N THR A 145 22.36 -13.05 -3.05
CA THR A 145 21.21 -13.01 -3.94
C THR A 145 20.47 -14.33 -3.94
N LYS A 146 19.16 -14.28 -3.71
CA LYS A 146 18.28 -15.45 -3.79
C LYS A 146 18.02 -15.81 -5.26
N TRP A 147 18.93 -16.53 -5.87
CA TRP A 147 18.85 -16.92 -7.29
C TRP A 147 17.55 -17.65 -7.66
N SER A 148 16.98 -18.40 -6.74
CA SER A 148 15.67 -19.04 -6.93
C SER A 148 14.56 -18.02 -7.22
N MET A 149 14.55 -16.89 -6.51
CA MET A 149 13.57 -15.83 -6.72
C MET A 149 13.78 -15.11 -8.06
N VAL A 150 15.03 -14.92 -8.48
CA VAL A 150 15.37 -14.35 -9.79
C VAL A 150 14.86 -15.20 -10.94
N VAL A 151 15.05 -16.54 -10.84
CA VAL A 151 14.56 -17.49 -11.85
C VAL A 151 13.03 -17.52 -11.89
N ILE A 152 12.35 -17.59 -10.73
CA ILE A 152 10.88 -17.55 -10.66
C ILE A 152 10.36 -16.26 -11.27
N PHE A 153 10.97 -15.10 -10.95
CA PHE A 153 10.60 -13.81 -11.53
C PHE A 153 10.74 -13.81 -13.05
N GLY A 154 11.86 -14.32 -13.58
CA GLY A 154 12.09 -14.43 -15.02
C GLY A 154 11.05 -15.29 -15.75
N ILE A 155 10.71 -16.44 -15.16
CA ILE A 155 9.67 -17.35 -15.69
C ILE A 155 8.31 -16.66 -15.69
N CYS A 156 7.92 -16.02 -14.58
CA CYS A 156 6.64 -15.32 -14.46
C CYS A 156 6.54 -14.14 -15.43
N LEU A 157 7.63 -13.39 -15.62
CA LEU A 157 7.70 -12.29 -16.59
C LEU A 157 7.50 -12.79 -18.02
N LEU A 158 8.16 -13.88 -18.39
CA LEU A 158 8.01 -14.51 -19.71
C LEU A 158 6.59 -15.04 -19.92
N LEU A 159 5.99 -15.68 -18.91
CA LEU A 159 4.60 -16.13 -18.95
C LEU A 159 3.63 -14.96 -19.17
N LEU A 160 3.75 -13.88 -18.39
CA LEU A 160 2.90 -12.70 -18.54
C LEU A 160 3.06 -12.03 -19.92
N ARG A 161 4.28 -12.05 -20.50
CA ARG A 161 4.56 -11.42 -21.79
C ARG A 161 4.12 -12.26 -22.98
N LYS A 162 4.27 -13.59 -22.90
CA LYS A 162 3.97 -14.51 -24.02
C LYS A 162 2.57 -15.09 -23.99
N THR A 163 1.94 -15.16 -22.83
CA THR A 163 0.60 -15.72 -22.66
C THR A 163 -0.38 -14.65 -22.21
N LYS A 164 -1.65 -14.80 -22.57
CA LYS A 164 -2.74 -13.92 -22.11
C LYS A 164 -3.32 -14.41 -20.77
N LEU A 165 -2.48 -15.03 -19.91
CA LEU A 165 -2.91 -15.53 -18.61
C LEU A 165 -3.25 -14.36 -17.67
N ASN A 166 -4.26 -14.59 -16.83
CA ASN A 166 -4.61 -13.63 -15.80
C ASN A 166 -3.42 -13.48 -14.81
N PRO A 167 -2.98 -12.25 -14.49
CA PRO A 167 -1.91 -12.02 -13.52
C PRO A 167 -2.08 -12.77 -12.20
N VAL A 168 -3.32 -12.92 -11.70
CA VAL A 168 -3.62 -13.66 -10.48
C VAL A 168 -3.19 -15.13 -10.58
N VAL A 169 -3.42 -15.77 -11.74
CA VAL A 169 -3.01 -17.16 -11.98
C VAL A 169 -1.48 -17.29 -11.96
N VAL A 170 -0.78 -16.32 -12.57
CA VAL A 170 0.69 -16.29 -12.58
C VAL A 170 1.23 -16.08 -11.16
N MET A 171 0.58 -15.26 -10.34
CA MET A 171 0.95 -15.07 -8.92
C MET A 171 0.76 -16.37 -8.11
N MET A 172 -0.33 -17.10 -8.30
CA MET A 172 -0.55 -18.40 -7.67
C MET A 172 0.50 -19.43 -8.09
N LEU A 173 0.82 -19.50 -9.39
CA LEU A 173 1.89 -20.36 -9.91
C LEU A 173 3.24 -20.02 -9.30
N ALA A 174 3.58 -18.72 -9.19
CA ALA A 174 4.81 -18.26 -8.55
C ALA A 174 4.90 -18.72 -7.09
N GLY A 175 3.78 -18.63 -6.35
CA GLY A 175 3.69 -19.11 -4.97
C GLY A 175 3.95 -20.63 -4.86
N VAL A 176 3.31 -21.42 -5.70
CA VAL A 176 3.51 -22.90 -5.75
C VAL A 176 4.96 -23.24 -6.12
N MET A 177 5.53 -22.57 -7.14
CA MET A 177 6.93 -22.76 -7.53
C MET A 177 7.90 -22.44 -6.39
N ASN A 178 7.65 -21.34 -5.65
CA ASN A 178 8.48 -20.96 -4.51
C ASN A 178 8.46 -22.03 -3.38
N VAL A 179 7.27 -22.55 -3.06
CA VAL A 179 7.12 -23.63 -2.07
C VAL A 179 7.83 -24.89 -2.54
N ALA A 180 7.67 -25.28 -3.81
CA ALA A 180 8.34 -26.46 -4.38
C ALA A 180 9.86 -26.35 -4.34
N VAL A 181 10.41 -25.19 -4.71
CA VAL A 181 11.87 -24.93 -4.66
C VAL A 181 12.39 -24.97 -3.22
N ARG A 182 11.63 -24.40 -2.28
CA ARG A 182 12.01 -24.41 -0.86
C ARG A 182 12.02 -25.81 -0.26
N ASN A 183 11.03 -26.63 -0.60
CA ASN A 183 10.96 -28.04 -0.15
C ASN A 183 12.02 -28.94 -0.81
N ALA A 184 12.52 -28.58 -2.00
CA ALA A 184 13.59 -29.30 -2.68
C ALA A 184 15.00 -28.90 -2.21
N ALA A 185 15.13 -27.73 -1.59
CA ALA A 185 16.41 -27.18 -1.11
C ALA A 185 16.64 -27.38 0.41
N GLY A 186 15.65 -27.88 1.14
CA GLY A 186 15.74 -28.21 2.58
C GLY A 186 15.68 -29.67 2.80
#